data_9945fc1d89fa48c0fb650794c8a8f0ad
#
_entry.id   9945fc1d89fa48c0fb650794c8a8f0ad
#
_cell.length_a   1.000
_cell.length_b   1.000
_cell.length_c   1.000
_cell.angle_alpha   90.00
_cell.angle_beta   90.00
_cell.angle_gamma   90.00
#
_symmetry.space_group_name_H-M   'P 1'
#
loop_
_entity.id
_entity.type
_entity.pdbx_description
1 polymer ?
#
loop_
_entity_poly.entity_id
_entity_poly.type
_entity_poly.pdbx_seq_one_letter_code
_entity_poly.pdbx_strand_id
1 'polypeptide(L)'
;MSLSHTNLTNNLALWRLFIEVCHKGSISAVAKDHQVDPSTISRKLSVLESSLGVRFLSRSTRSLSLTTAGVDALMQAQSMLDVYDDFLQKIKPDTAHLKGLVRIAAPPTIIDELLWKWLAEFQRLHPDVHINMLANSEAQEPNRNSVDIALVTGSFIPSGSEHIGTFSRGMTASPAYIEKYGMPKHPSELINHRALRYSGGMAEKRLFVRRGHVLEPLTFNATVFSSSVYAINQMAIAGMGIALTTPDYLCRRDIEAGRLVRVLPVGRFRTIWSTLSWLGIVTGLIA
;
A
#
# COMPACT_ATOMS: atom_id res chain seq x y z
N MET A 1 43.11 5.09 -22.61
CA MET A 1 42.84 4.16 -21.51
C MET A 1 41.49 4.53 -20.95
N SER A 2 40.58 3.82 -20.92
CA SER A 2 39.92 2.59 -21.07
C SER A 2 38.41 2.88 -21.11
N LEU A 3 37.84 3.11 -22.29
CA LEU A 3 36.40 3.31 -22.51
C LEU A 3 35.64 1.98 -22.61
N SER A 4 36.33 0.83 -22.50
CA SER A 4 35.75 -0.48 -22.78
C SER A 4 34.97 -1.11 -21.62
N HIS A 5 35.32 -0.84 -20.36
CA HIS A 5 34.61 -1.40 -19.20
C HIS A 5 33.33 -0.63 -18.85
N THR A 6 33.29 0.70 -19.07
CA THR A 6 32.14 1.53 -18.78
C THR A 6 30.95 1.25 -19.71
N ASN A 7 31.19 0.74 -20.93
CA ASN A 7 30.12 0.45 -21.89
C ASN A 7 29.30 -0.81 -21.58
N LEU A 8 29.84 -1.75 -20.81
CA LEU A 8 29.14 -3.02 -20.52
C LEU A 8 28.19 -2.89 -19.30
N THR A 9 28.57 -2.10 -18.31
CA THR A 9 27.72 -1.81 -17.15
C THR A 9 26.53 -0.89 -17.49
N ASN A 10 26.68 -0.04 -18.49
CA ASN A 10 25.62 0.83 -19.02
C ASN A 10 24.70 0.14 -20.04
N ASN A 11 24.87 -1.17 -20.27
CA ASN A 11 24.04 -1.91 -21.22
C ASN A 11 22.73 -2.34 -20.60
N LEU A 12 21.69 -1.54 -20.76
CA LEU A 12 20.34 -1.80 -20.26
C LEU A 12 19.78 -3.16 -20.73
N ALA A 13 20.21 -3.65 -21.88
CA ALA A 13 19.79 -4.95 -22.39
C ALA A 13 20.30 -6.11 -21.51
N LEU A 14 21.49 -5.98 -20.91
CA LEU A 14 22.01 -7.00 -19.97
C LEU A 14 21.24 -6.98 -18.66
N TRP A 15 20.83 -5.81 -18.17
CA TRP A 15 19.99 -5.69 -16.99
C TRP A 15 18.58 -6.23 -17.22
N ARG A 16 17.97 -5.97 -18.38
CA ARG A 16 16.69 -6.60 -18.77
C ARG A 16 16.79 -8.11 -18.77
N LEU A 17 17.85 -8.65 -19.38
CA LEU A 17 18.09 -10.08 -19.41
C LEU A 17 18.27 -10.68 -18.01
N PHE A 18 18.98 -10.00 -17.12
CA PHE A 18 19.16 -10.43 -15.73
C PHE A 18 17.82 -10.49 -15.00
N ILE A 19 17.00 -9.45 -15.10
CA ILE A 19 15.66 -9.40 -14.48
C ILE A 19 14.76 -10.52 -15.04
N GLU A 20 14.76 -10.73 -16.35
CA GLU A 20 13.97 -11.80 -16.98
C GLU A 20 14.37 -13.20 -16.48
N VAL A 21 15.66 -13.45 -16.35
CA VAL A 21 16.17 -14.71 -15.79
C VAL A 21 15.77 -14.88 -14.32
N CYS A 22 15.78 -13.81 -13.54
CA CYS A 22 15.34 -13.86 -12.16
C CYS A 22 13.84 -14.18 -12.04
N HIS A 23 12.99 -13.54 -12.86
CA HIS A 23 11.55 -13.76 -12.84
C HIS A 23 11.16 -15.18 -13.30
N LYS A 24 11.81 -15.70 -14.33
CA LYS A 24 11.56 -17.06 -14.84
C LYS A 24 12.22 -18.16 -14.01
N GLY A 25 13.18 -17.82 -13.17
CA GLY A 25 13.92 -18.77 -12.36
C GLY A 25 14.74 -19.80 -13.18
N SER A 26 14.92 -19.57 -14.50
CA SER A 26 15.56 -20.53 -15.41
C SER A 26 16.22 -19.86 -16.61
N ILE A 27 17.51 -20.05 -16.74
CA ILE A 27 18.30 -19.61 -17.93
C ILE A 27 17.80 -20.30 -19.20
N SER A 28 17.45 -21.58 -19.11
CA SER A 28 16.98 -22.34 -20.28
C SER A 28 15.61 -21.88 -20.76
N ALA A 29 14.72 -21.44 -19.84
CA ALA A 29 13.43 -20.89 -20.21
C ALA A 29 13.60 -19.58 -20.98
N VAL A 30 14.45 -18.67 -20.49
CA VAL A 30 14.76 -17.40 -21.16
C VAL A 30 15.42 -17.63 -22.51
N ALA A 31 16.37 -18.56 -22.59
CA ALA A 31 17.04 -18.89 -23.84
C ALA A 31 16.09 -19.41 -24.92
N LYS A 32 15.09 -20.21 -24.52
CA LYS A 32 14.04 -20.69 -25.42
C LYS A 32 13.21 -19.53 -25.99
N ASP A 33 12.82 -18.57 -25.16
CA ASP A 33 12.00 -17.42 -25.61
C ASP A 33 12.80 -16.48 -26.52
N HIS A 34 14.09 -16.33 -26.26
CA HIS A 34 14.98 -15.53 -27.11
C HIS A 34 15.51 -16.32 -28.35
N GLN A 35 15.13 -17.58 -28.52
CA GLN A 35 15.58 -18.47 -29.61
C GLN A 35 17.11 -18.54 -29.71
N VAL A 36 17.80 -18.64 -28.57
CA VAL A 36 19.24 -18.73 -28.46
C VAL A 36 19.64 -19.92 -27.58
N ASP A 37 20.90 -20.29 -27.66
CA ASP A 37 21.46 -21.32 -26.78
C ASP A 37 21.57 -20.84 -25.32
N PRO A 38 21.25 -21.64 -24.30
CA PRO A 38 21.42 -21.31 -22.89
C PRO A 38 22.81 -20.78 -22.51
N SER A 39 23.84 -21.27 -23.17
CA SER A 39 25.23 -20.81 -22.98
C SER A 39 25.39 -19.32 -23.35
N THR A 40 24.63 -18.83 -24.32
CA THR A 40 24.65 -17.45 -24.75
C THR A 40 24.10 -16.53 -23.65
N ILE A 41 22.97 -16.90 -23.04
CA ILE A 41 22.39 -16.16 -21.90
C ILE A 41 23.36 -16.18 -20.71
N SER A 42 23.89 -17.36 -20.35
CA SER A 42 24.85 -17.51 -19.26
C SER A 42 26.11 -16.66 -19.46
N ARG A 43 26.62 -16.57 -20.70
CA ARG A 43 27.80 -15.76 -21.05
C ARG A 43 27.48 -14.25 -20.89
N LYS A 44 26.31 -13.79 -21.36
CA LYS A 44 25.87 -12.38 -21.21
C LYS A 44 25.75 -11.99 -19.74
N LEU A 45 25.17 -12.83 -18.89
CA LEU A 45 25.10 -12.60 -17.45
C LEU A 45 26.47 -12.59 -16.78
N SER A 46 27.36 -13.51 -17.18
CA SER A 46 28.75 -13.52 -16.69
C SER A 46 29.54 -12.27 -17.08
N VAL A 47 29.25 -11.67 -18.25
CA VAL A 47 29.83 -10.38 -18.65
C VAL A 47 29.34 -9.26 -17.75
N LEU A 48 28.06 -9.23 -17.41
CA LEU A 48 27.49 -8.24 -16.49
C LEU A 48 28.13 -8.36 -15.09
N GLU A 49 28.18 -9.58 -14.53
CA GLU A 49 28.79 -9.86 -13.22
C GLU A 49 30.29 -9.48 -13.19
N SER A 50 31.01 -9.84 -14.24
CA SER A 50 32.46 -9.58 -14.32
C SER A 50 32.79 -8.10 -14.48
N SER A 51 31.94 -7.34 -15.19
CA SER A 51 32.12 -5.90 -15.37
C SER A 51 31.97 -5.10 -14.07
N LEU A 52 31.21 -5.66 -13.12
CA LEU A 52 30.96 -5.06 -11.80
C LEU A 52 31.82 -5.72 -10.69
N GLY A 53 32.48 -6.84 -10.99
CA GLY A 53 33.24 -7.59 -9.99
C GLY A 53 32.36 -8.27 -8.92
N VAL A 54 31.05 -8.42 -9.18
CA VAL A 54 30.09 -8.95 -8.23
C VAL A 54 29.28 -10.09 -8.86
N ARG A 55 29.05 -11.16 -8.10
CA ARG A 55 28.20 -12.27 -8.54
C ARG A 55 26.76 -12.04 -8.06
N PHE A 56 25.82 -12.09 -8.98
CA PHE A 56 24.39 -11.98 -8.69
C PHE A 56 23.70 -13.33 -8.61
N LEU A 57 24.22 -14.33 -9.34
CA LEU A 57 23.65 -15.67 -9.40
C LEU A 57 24.55 -16.68 -8.69
N SER A 58 23.96 -17.48 -7.82
CA SER A 58 24.61 -18.64 -7.21
C SER A 58 24.55 -19.80 -8.20
N ARG A 59 25.71 -20.35 -8.52
CA ARG A 59 25.83 -21.53 -9.42
C ARG A 59 25.73 -22.82 -8.61
N SER A 60 24.53 -23.24 -8.29
CA SER A 60 24.29 -24.60 -7.84
C SER A 60 23.75 -25.42 -9.02
N THR A 61 24.18 -26.66 -9.18
CA THR A 61 23.81 -27.52 -10.30
C THR A 61 22.34 -27.96 -10.33
N ARG A 62 21.55 -27.56 -9.32
CA ARG A 62 20.14 -27.98 -9.15
C ARG A 62 19.11 -26.88 -9.18
N SER A 63 19.50 -25.62 -8.96
CA SER A 63 18.55 -24.48 -8.99
C SER A 63 19.30 -23.18 -9.21
N LEU A 64 18.66 -22.26 -9.95
CA LEU A 64 19.09 -20.88 -10.06
C LEU A 64 18.65 -20.15 -8.76
N SER A 65 19.60 -19.57 -8.04
CA SER A 65 19.32 -18.74 -6.86
C SER A 65 20.11 -17.45 -6.93
N LEU A 66 19.56 -16.40 -6.31
CA LEU A 66 20.23 -15.12 -6.18
C LEU A 66 21.18 -15.13 -4.98
N THR A 67 22.31 -14.43 -5.11
CA THR A 67 23.12 -14.01 -3.97
C THR A 67 22.45 -12.83 -3.25
N THR A 68 22.92 -12.44 -2.05
CA THR A 68 22.45 -11.21 -1.38
C THR A 68 22.62 -10.00 -2.30
N ALA A 69 23.79 -9.85 -2.93
CA ALA A 69 24.04 -8.81 -3.92
C ALA A 69 23.12 -8.92 -5.15
N GLY A 70 22.72 -10.15 -5.53
CA GLY A 70 21.79 -10.39 -6.63
C GLY A 70 20.37 -9.92 -6.32
N VAL A 71 19.90 -10.08 -5.07
CA VAL A 71 18.59 -9.56 -4.62
C VAL A 71 18.58 -8.03 -4.67
N ASP A 72 19.61 -7.39 -4.12
CA ASP A 72 19.73 -5.93 -4.14
C ASP A 72 19.83 -5.41 -5.58
N ALA A 73 20.64 -6.07 -6.42
CA ALA A 73 20.79 -5.70 -7.83
C ALA A 73 19.48 -5.83 -8.61
N LEU A 74 18.66 -6.85 -8.33
CA LEU A 74 17.35 -7.04 -8.97
C LEU A 74 16.41 -5.87 -8.69
N MET A 75 16.30 -5.46 -7.43
CA MET A 75 15.44 -4.34 -7.03
C MET A 75 15.91 -3.03 -7.67
N GLN A 76 17.22 -2.76 -7.63
CA GLN A 76 17.76 -1.51 -8.18
C GLN A 76 17.70 -1.48 -9.72
N ALA A 77 18.00 -2.59 -10.38
CA ALA A 77 17.93 -2.70 -11.83
C ALA A 77 16.48 -2.54 -12.33
N GLN A 78 15.51 -3.06 -11.61
CA GLN A 78 14.11 -2.91 -11.93
C GLN A 78 13.69 -1.44 -11.89
N SER A 79 14.00 -0.72 -10.80
CA SER A 79 13.75 0.72 -10.68
C SER A 79 14.42 1.53 -11.78
N MET A 80 15.66 1.22 -12.11
CA MET A 80 16.41 1.92 -13.16
C MET A 80 15.77 1.74 -14.55
N LEU A 81 15.33 0.51 -14.87
CA LEU A 81 14.69 0.25 -16.17
C LEU A 81 13.30 0.89 -16.25
N ASP A 82 12.55 0.94 -15.15
CA ASP A 82 11.26 1.62 -15.12
C ASP A 82 11.40 3.12 -15.40
N VAL A 83 12.39 3.78 -14.77
CA VAL A 83 12.69 5.20 -15.05
C VAL A 83 13.11 5.42 -16.51
N TYR A 84 13.91 4.50 -17.08
CA TYR A 84 14.32 4.58 -18.48
C TYR A 84 13.14 4.40 -19.44
N ASP A 85 12.25 3.46 -19.16
CA ASP A 85 11.07 3.19 -19.99
C ASP A 85 10.09 4.36 -19.92
N ASP A 86 9.88 4.95 -18.73
CA ASP A 86 9.11 6.17 -18.53
C ASP A 86 9.68 7.35 -19.33
N PHE A 87 11.02 7.51 -19.31
CA PHE A 87 11.69 8.53 -20.09
C PHE A 87 11.43 8.34 -21.59
N LEU A 88 11.55 7.10 -22.11
CA LEU A 88 11.27 6.83 -23.52
C LEU A 88 9.80 7.08 -23.89
N GLN A 89 8.86 6.83 -22.99
CA GLN A 89 7.44 7.12 -23.20
C GLN A 89 7.17 8.63 -23.26
N LYS A 90 7.82 9.41 -22.40
CA LYS A 90 7.67 10.88 -22.38
C LYS A 90 8.23 11.55 -23.62
N ILE A 91 9.23 10.93 -24.29
CA ILE A 91 9.83 11.50 -25.51
C ILE A 91 9.03 11.13 -26.78
N LYS A 92 8.24 10.04 -26.73
CA LYS A 92 7.40 9.63 -27.85
C LYS A 92 5.98 10.17 -27.63
N PRO A 93 5.56 11.23 -28.30
CA PRO A 93 4.19 11.74 -28.20
C PRO A 93 3.23 10.83 -28.97
N ASP A 94 2.91 9.67 -28.41
CA ASP A 94 1.78 8.85 -28.88
C ASP A 94 0.73 8.86 -27.79
N THR A 95 -0.11 9.91 -27.80
CA THR A 95 -1.12 10.20 -26.78
C THR A 95 -2.38 9.35 -26.89
N ALA A 96 -2.42 8.39 -27.80
CA ALA A 96 -3.64 7.62 -28.06
C ALA A 96 -3.83 6.38 -27.16
N HIS A 97 -2.75 5.78 -26.64
CA HIS A 97 -2.86 4.56 -25.84
C HIS A 97 -1.95 4.60 -24.61
N LEU A 98 -2.57 4.73 -23.43
CA LEU A 98 -1.86 4.57 -22.15
C LEU A 98 -1.43 3.12 -22.00
N LYS A 99 -0.15 2.88 -21.70
CA LYS A 99 0.42 1.55 -21.46
C LYS A 99 1.57 1.63 -20.46
N GLY A 100 1.87 0.54 -19.81
CA GLY A 100 2.98 0.43 -18.87
C GLY A 100 2.52 0.04 -17.47
N LEU A 101 3.43 0.03 -16.50
CA LEU A 101 3.17 -0.36 -15.12
C LEU A 101 2.99 0.88 -14.25
N VAL A 102 1.89 0.92 -13.50
CA VAL A 102 1.61 1.94 -12.46
C VAL A 102 1.58 1.24 -11.10
N ARG A 103 2.39 1.72 -10.18
CA ARG A 103 2.49 1.23 -8.80
C ARG A 103 1.73 2.18 -7.88
N ILE A 104 0.73 1.65 -7.19
CA ILE A 104 -0.13 2.43 -6.31
C ILE A 104 0.01 1.89 -4.88
N ALA A 105 0.51 2.70 -3.96
CA ALA A 105 0.48 2.39 -2.53
C ALA A 105 -0.76 2.99 -1.88
N ALA A 106 -1.45 2.21 -1.07
CA ALA A 106 -2.62 2.69 -0.34
C ALA A 106 -2.83 1.93 0.98
N PRO A 107 -3.54 2.51 1.97
CA PRO A 107 -3.98 1.77 3.13
C PRO A 107 -4.81 0.54 2.72
N PRO A 108 -4.61 -0.63 3.36
CA PRO A 108 -5.28 -1.87 2.99
C PRO A 108 -6.80 -1.71 2.83
N THR A 109 -7.47 -1.07 3.78
CA THR A 109 -8.93 -0.87 3.73
C THR A 109 -9.39 0.05 2.58
N ILE A 110 -8.53 0.95 2.09
CA ILE A 110 -8.82 1.77 0.91
C ILE A 110 -8.73 0.90 -0.35
N ILE A 111 -7.74 0.01 -0.44
CA ILE A 111 -7.61 -0.95 -1.54
C ILE A 111 -8.86 -1.84 -1.59
N ASP A 112 -9.21 -2.45 -0.45
CA ASP A 112 -10.25 -3.47 -0.35
C ASP A 112 -11.66 -2.92 -0.55
N GLU A 113 -11.93 -1.67 -0.14
CA GLU A 113 -13.29 -1.13 -0.15
C GLU A 113 -13.55 -0.12 -1.28
N LEU A 114 -12.53 0.59 -1.76
CA LEU A 114 -12.71 1.72 -2.67
C LEU A 114 -11.88 1.60 -3.95
N LEU A 115 -10.56 1.44 -3.83
CA LEU A 115 -9.64 1.62 -4.94
C LEU A 115 -9.89 0.64 -6.09
N TRP A 116 -10.12 -0.63 -5.79
CA TRP A 116 -10.34 -1.65 -6.81
C TRP A 116 -11.56 -1.32 -7.72
N LYS A 117 -12.58 -0.65 -7.20
CA LYS A 117 -13.77 -0.25 -7.97
C LYS A 117 -13.43 0.80 -9.02
N TRP A 118 -12.63 1.79 -8.63
CA TRP A 118 -12.17 2.84 -9.56
C TRP A 118 -11.22 2.28 -10.61
N LEU A 119 -10.32 1.40 -10.19
CA LEU A 119 -9.36 0.77 -11.08
C LEU A 119 -10.00 -0.21 -12.07
N ALA A 120 -11.07 -0.89 -11.69
CA ALA A 120 -11.80 -1.77 -12.60
C ALA A 120 -12.38 -1.02 -13.81
N GLU A 121 -12.91 0.18 -13.60
CA GLU A 121 -13.40 1.04 -14.69
C GLU A 121 -12.24 1.60 -15.51
N PHE A 122 -11.19 2.07 -14.87
CA PHE A 122 -10.00 2.60 -15.53
C PHE A 122 -9.35 1.53 -16.44
N GLN A 123 -9.15 0.31 -15.92
CA GLN A 123 -8.51 -0.76 -16.69
C GLN A 123 -9.34 -1.24 -17.87
N ARG A 124 -10.67 -1.12 -17.79
CA ARG A 124 -11.56 -1.39 -18.93
C ARG A 124 -11.32 -0.41 -20.09
N LEU A 125 -10.99 0.84 -19.77
CA LEU A 125 -10.69 1.90 -20.76
C LEU A 125 -9.24 1.85 -21.24
N HIS A 126 -8.32 1.35 -20.41
CA HIS A 126 -6.88 1.33 -20.67
C HIS A 126 -6.31 -0.07 -20.38
N PRO A 127 -6.61 -1.08 -21.23
CA PRO A 127 -6.25 -2.47 -20.98
C PRO A 127 -4.74 -2.74 -20.99
N ASP A 128 -3.95 -1.90 -21.63
CA ASP A 128 -2.50 -2.01 -21.72
C ASP A 128 -1.75 -1.42 -20.50
N VAL A 129 -2.50 -0.84 -19.54
CA VAL A 129 -1.94 -0.39 -18.27
C VAL A 129 -1.95 -1.54 -17.27
N HIS A 130 -0.77 -1.91 -16.80
CA HIS A 130 -0.60 -2.86 -15.70
C HIS A 130 -0.60 -2.12 -14.36
N ILE A 131 -1.37 -2.60 -13.39
CA ILE A 131 -1.52 -1.95 -12.09
C ILE A 131 -0.96 -2.87 -11.01
N ASN A 132 -0.02 -2.35 -10.21
CA ASN A 132 0.47 -3.03 -9.02
C ASN A 132 0.01 -2.26 -7.77
N MET A 133 -0.83 -2.88 -6.95
CA MET A 133 -1.32 -2.31 -5.70
C MET A 133 -0.49 -2.81 -4.53
N LEU A 134 0.07 -1.88 -3.77
CA LEU A 134 0.89 -2.14 -2.59
C LEU A 134 0.12 -1.69 -1.34
N ALA A 135 -0.17 -2.65 -0.46
CA ALA A 135 -0.80 -2.34 0.82
C ALA A 135 0.23 -1.68 1.76
N ASN A 136 0.03 -0.40 2.06
CA ASN A 136 0.85 0.33 3.01
C ASN A 136 -0.05 0.95 4.08
N SER A 137 0.05 0.45 5.32
CA SER A 137 -0.70 0.96 6.48
C SER A 137 -0.06 2.19 7.12
N GLU A 138 1.19 2.49 6.76
CA GLU A 138 1.93 3.60 7.33
C GLU A 138 1.98 4.74 6.33
N ALA A 139 1.52 5.92 6.77
CA ALA A 139 1.71 7.20 6.06
C ALA A 139 3.19 7.65 6.08
N GLN A 140 4.10 6.76 6.46
CA GLN A 140 5.54 6.97 6.35
C GLN A 140 5.90 6.88 4.87
N GLU A 141 6.71 7.79 4.45
CA GLU A 141 7.16 8.02 3.08
C GLU A 141 7.28 6.67 2.33
N PRO A 142 6.39 6.41 1.37
CA PRO A 142 6.61 5.27 0.49
C PRO A 142 8.00 5.46 -0.07
N ASN A 143 8.80 4.40 -0.07
CA ASN A 143 10.13 4.46 -0.66
C ASN A 143 9.97 5.07 -2.06
N ARG A 144 10.41 6.33 -2.23
CA ARG A 144 10.11 7.19 -3.38
C ARG A 144 10.44 6.52 -4.71
N ASN A 145 11.32 5.51 -4.67
CA ASN A 145 11.79 4.80 -5.85
C ASN A 145 10.91 3.60 -6.27
N SER A 146 9.84 3.27 -5.53
CA SER A 146 9.05 2.06 -5.79
C SER A 146 7.56 2.29 -5.97
N VAL A 147 7.08 3.54 -5.92
CA VAL A 147 5.66 3.89 -5.97
C VAL A 147 5.45 5.11 -6.84
N ASP A 148 4.53 5.02 -7.81
CA ASP A 148 4.18 6.10 -8.72
C ASP A 148 3.08 7.00 -8.12
N ILE A 149 2.13 6.38 -7.40
CA ILE A 149 1.00 7.04 -6.74
C ILE A 149 0.87 6.52 -5.32
N ALA A 150 0.83 7.41 -4.32
CA ALA A 150 0.53 7.04 -2.95
C ALA A 150 -0.79 7.65 -2.50
N LEU A 151 -1.73 6.82 -2.07
CA LEU A 151 -2.93 7.27 -1.37
C LEU A 151 -2.62 7.35 0.13
N VAL A 152 -2.84 8.51 0.70
CA VAL A 152 -2.59 8.76 2.12
C VAL A 152 -3.87 9.20 2.82
N THR A 153 -4.02 8.77 4.07
CA THR A 153 -5.17 9.17 4.91
C THR A 153 -4.68 9.74 6.22
N GLY A 154 -5.34 10.77 6.72
CA GLY A 154 -4.97 11.35 8.00
C GLY A 154 -5.70 12.64 8.29
N SER A 155 -5.34 13.27 9.39
CA SER A 155 -5.79 14.62 9.77
C SER A 155 -4.91 15.72 9.19
N PHE A 156 -3.78 15.34 8.62
CA PHE A 156 -2.80 16.23 8.01
C PHE A 156 -2.51 15.76 6.58
N ILE A 157 -2.51 16.68 5.63
CA ILE A 157 -2.17 16.42 4.23
C ILE A 157 -0.69 16.76 4.05
N PRO A 158 0.14 15.81 3.59
CA PRO A 158 1.52 16.11 3.23
C PRO A 158 1.60 17.22 2.19
N SER A 159 2.63 18.07 2.26
CA SER A 159 2.87 19.09 1.24
C SER A 159 3.02 18.45 -0.13
N GLY A 160 2.40 19.03 -1.15
CA GLY A 160 2.39 18.49 -2.51
C GLY A 160 1.37 17.39 -2.78
N SER A 161 0.49 17.09 -1.81
CA SER A 161 -0.61 16.15 -2.03
C SER A 161 -1.82 16.84 -2.64
N GLU A 162 -2.52 16.13 -3.51
CA GLU A 162 -3.84 16.52 -4.01
C GLU A 162 -4.94 15.88 -3.15
N HIS A 163 -5.93 16.68 -2.72
CA HIS A 163 -7.06 16.19 -1.97
C HIS A 163 -8.10 15.57 -2.91
N ILE A 164 -8.41 14.29 -2.71
CA ILE A 164 -9.37 13.56 -3.53
C ILE A 164 -10.68 13.23 -2.82
N GLY A 165 -10.75 13.35 -1.50
CA GLY A 165 -11.97 13.09 -0.77
C GLY A 165 -11.82 13.19 0.73
N THR A 166 -12.94 13.02 1.41
CA THR A 166 -13.02 13.00 2.86
C THR A 166 -13.91 11.84 3.30
N PHE A 167 -13.60 11.28 4.46
CA PHE A 167 -14.45 10.28 5.11
C PHE A 167 -14.49 10.51 6.61
N SER A 168 -15.57 10.10 7.24
CA SER A 168 -15.71 10.17 8.69
C SER A 168 -15.29 8.85 9.33
N ARG A 169 -14.98 8.94 10.62
CA ARG A 169 -14.74 7.80 11.50
C ARG A 169 -15.68 7.87 12.68
N GLY A 170 -16.06 6.73 13.22
CA GLY A 170 -16.94 6.67 14.37
C GLY A 170 -16.70 5.44 15.22
N MET A 171 -17.44 5.38 16.32
CA MET A 171 -17.46 4.20 17.17
C MET A 171 -18.59 3.27 16.75
N THR A 172 -18.30 1.96 16.74
CA THR A 172 -19.27 0.93 16.37
C THR A 172 -19.18 -0.26 17.31
N ALA A 173 -20.31 -0.91 17.53
CA ALA A 173 -20.41 -2.19 18.25
C ALA A 173 -21.52 -3.03 17.65
N SER A 174 -21.55 -4.35 17.92
CA SER A 174 -22.70 -5.18 17.54
C SER A 174 -23.91 -4.89 18.42
N PRO A 175 -25.15 -5.06 17.88
CA PRO A 175 -26.36 -4.99 18.70
C PRO A 175 -26.32 -5.90 19.93
N ALA A 176 -25.85 -7.15 19.78
CA ALA A 176 -25.73 -8.11 20.87
C ALA A 176 -24.78 -7.63 22.00
N TYR A 177 -23.69 -6.94 21.65
CA TYR A 177 -22.81 -6.33 22.65
C TYR A 177 -23.54 -5.23 23.43
N ILE A 178 -24.26 -4.36 22.71
CA ILE A 178 -25.01 -3.25 23.31
C ILE A 178 -26.17 -3.76 24.17
N GLU A 179 -26.88 -4.79 23.74
CA GLU A 179 -27.94 -5.42 24.53
C GLU A 179 -27.39 -5.95 25.86
N LYS A 180 -26.22 -6.58 25.85
CA LYS A 180 -25.61 -7.17 27.03
C LYS A 180 -24.97 -6.17 27.99
N TYR A 181 -24.31 -5.13 27.48
CA TYR A 181 -23.49 -4.21 28.28
C TYR A 181 -24.03 -2.79 28.35
N GLY A 182 -25.12 -2.49 27.65
CA GLY A 182 -25.72 -1.17 27.55
C GLY A 182 -25.07 -0.31 26.46
N MET A 183 -25.81 0.74 26.06
CA MET A 183 -25.34 1.77 25.15
C MET A 183 -24.73 2.92 25.96
N PRO A 184 -23.43 3.23 25.84
CA PRO A 184 -22.86 4.38 26.55
C PRO A 184 -23.51 5.68 26.05
N LYS A 185 -23.95 6.54 26.98
CA LYS A 185 -24.60 7.81 26.71
C LYS A 185 -23.60 8.97 26.75
N HIS A 186 -22.47 8.77 27.40
CA HIS A 186 -21.42 9.76 27.55
C HIS A 186 -20.04 9.10 27.29
N PRO A 187 -19.06 9.85 26.70
CA PRO A 187 -17.71 9.31 26.46
C PRO A 187 -17.01 8.74 27.68
N SER A 188 -17.25 9.29 28.88
CA SER A 188 -16.68 8.79 30.13
C SER A 188 -17.14 7.37 30.49
N GLU A 189 -18.29 6.93 29.99
CA GLU A 189 -18.81 5.59 30.26
C GLU A 189 -18.06 4.50 29.50
N LEU A 190 -17.26 4.88 28.47
CA LEU A 190 -16.44 3.93 27.72
C LEU A 190 -15.39 3.21 28.57
N ILE A 191 -15.04 3.75 29.75
CA ILE A 191 -14.17 3.08 30.70
C ILE A 191 -14.76 1.73 31.19
N ASN A 192 -16.08 1.63 31.21
CA ASN A 192 -16.82 0.43 31.64
C ASN A 192 -17.02 -0.57 30.49
N HIS A 193 -16.62 -0.22 29.28
CA HIS A 193 -16.75 -1.07 28.09
C HIS A 193 -15.41 -1.61 27.63
N ARG A 194 -15.45 -2.74 26.93
CA ARG A 194 -14.28 -3.29 26.23
C ARG A 194 -14.04 -2.48 24.96
N ALA A 195 -12.90 -1.83 24.86
CA ALA A 195 -12.53 -1.07 23.69
C ALA A 195 -11.61 -1.86 22.77
N LEU A 196 -11.92 -1.83 21.47
CA LEU A 196 -11.11 -2.40 20.40
C LEU A 196 -10.38 -1.24 19.71
N ARG A 197 -9.06 -1.24 19.80
CA ARG A 197 -8.25 -0.11 19.37
C ARG A 197 -7.35 -0.44 18.18
N TYR A 198 -7.39 0.42 17.18
CA TYR A 198 -6.40 0.42 16.13
C TYR A 198 -5.05 0.93 16.66
N SER A 199 -3.96 0.20 16.37
CA SER A 199 -2.59 0.50 16.83
C SER A 199 -1.56 0.58 15.70
N GLY A 200 -2.00 0.54 14.43
CA GLY A 200 -1.10 0.63 13.27
C GLY A 200 -0.79 2.08 12.88
N GLY A 201 0.37 2.27 12.26
CA GLY A 201 0.81 3.53 11.70
C GLY A 201 0.89 4.66 12.72
N MET A 202 0.39 5.83 12.32
CA MET A 202 0.27 7.01 13.20
C MET A 202 -0.94 6.93 14.14
N ALA A 203 -1.26 5.74 14.68
CA ALA A 203 -2.31 5.61 15.68
C ALA A 203 -1.99 6.53 16.87
N GLU A 204 -2.82 7.53 17.08
CA GLU A 204 -2.55 8.49 18.15
C GLU A 204 -2.60 7.84 19.51
N LYS A 205 -1.65 8.20 20.34
CA LYS A 205 -1.53 7.70 21.72
C LYS A 205 -2.75 8.09 22.56
N ARG A 206 -3.41 9.21 22.24
CA ARG A 206 -4.62 9.71 22.94
C ARG A 206 -5.71 10.01 21.93
N LEU A 207 -6.90 9.51 22.20
CA LEU A 207 -8.10 9.86 21.46
C LEU A 207 -8.84 10.98 22.20
N PHE A 208 -9.45 11.87 21.43
CA PHE A 208 -10.24 12.97 21.99
C PHE A 208 -11.65 12.95 21.38
N VAL A 209 -12.59 13.44 22.13
CA VAL A 209 -13.95 13.68 21.67
C VAL A 209 -14.22 15.17 21.71
N ARG A 210 -14.91 15.68 20.70
CA ARG A 210 -15.33 17.09 20.67
C ARG A 210 -16.81 17.18 21.03
N ARG A 211 -17.09 18.03 22.02
CA ARG A 211 -18.44 18.44 22.37
C ARG A 211 -18.56 19.97 22.16
N GLY A 212 -19.18 20.39 21.07
CA GLY A 212 -19.17 21.80 20.67
C GLY A 212 -17.73 22.30 20.42
N HIS A 213 -17.27 23.24 21.23
CA HIS A 213 -15.91 23.80 21.16
C HIS A 213 -14.94 23.16 22.16
N VAL A 214 -15.41 22.26 23.02
CA VAL A 214 -14.59 21.62 24.07
C VAL A 214 -14.01 20.31 23.55
N LEU A 215 -12.71 20.09 23.82
CA LEU A 215 -11.98 18.88 23.56
C LEU A 215 -11.78 18.11 24.86
N GLU A 216 -12.32 16.92 24.95
CA GLU A 216 -12.20 16.05 26.11
C GLU A 216 -11.36 14.80 25.74
N PRO A 217 -10.38 14.42 26.55
CA PRO A 217 -9.66 13.16 26.31
C PRO A 217 -10.61 11.98 26.51
N LEU A 218 -10.53 11.02 25.60
CA LEU A 218 -11.33 9.80 25.66
C LEU A 218 -10.67 8.82 26.64
N THR A 219 -11.38 8.50 27.71
CA THR A 219 -10.95 7.47 28.66
C THR A 219 -11.64 6.18 28.33
N PHE A 220 -10.88 5.08 28.14
CA PHE A 220 -11.40 3.78 27.77
C PHE A 220 -10.49 2.65 28.26
N ASN A 221 -11.07 1.46 28.41
CA ASN A 221 -10.33 0.24 28.71
C ASN A 221 -10.09 -0.56 27.42
N ALA A 222 -8.90 -0.39 26.81
CA ALA A 222 -8.55 -1.13 25.61
C ALA A 222 -8.19 -2.57 25.93
N THR A 223 -9.01 -3.51 25.49
CA THR A 223 -8.83 -4.95 25.71
C THR A 223 -8.17 -5.64 24.52
N VAL A 224 -8.26 -5.03 23.33
CA VAL A 224 -7.65 -5.54 22.09
C VAL A 224 -7.01 -4.39 21.33
N PHE A 225 -5.81 -4.65 20.82
CA PHE A 225 -5.07 -3.78 19.90
C PHE A 225 -4.83 -4.53 18.60
N SER A 226 -5.00 -3.86 17.46
CA SER A 226 -4.68 -4.43 16.15
C SER A 226 -4.19 -3.35 15.19
N SER A 227 -3.19 -3.67 14.38
CA SER A 227 -2.76 -2.85 13.25
C SER A 227 -3.65 -3.01 12.01
N SER A 228 -4.69 -3.85 12.08
CA SER A 228 -5.68 -4.03 11.02
C SER A 228 -7.02 -3.40 11.43
N VAL A 229 -7.41 -2.33 10.74
CA VAL A 229 -8.74 -1.70 10.93
C VAL A 229 -9.86 -2.67 10.56
N TYR A 230 -9.65 -3.52 9.55
CA TYR A 230 -10.59 -4.56 9.15
C TYR A 230 -10.81 -5.57 10.29
N ALA A 231 -9.73 -6.06 10.91
CA ALA A 231 -9.84 -6.98 12.05
C ALA A 231 -10.61 -6.35 13.22
N ILE A 232 -10.37 -5.07 13.53
CA ILE A 232 -11.11 -4.32 14.56
C ILE A 232 -12.62 -4.29 14.23
N ASN A 233 -12.98 -4.05 12.96
CA ASN A 233 -14.37 -4.06 12.53
C ASN A 233 -15.01 -5.45 12.70
N GLN A 234 -14.33 -6.53 12.31
CA GLN A 234 -14.83 -7.91 12.48
C GLN A 234 -14.99 -8.30 13.94
N MET A 235 -14.06 -7.90 14.81
CA MET A 235 -14.16 -8.12 16.25
C MET A 235 -15.37 -7.40 16.87
N ALA A 236 -15.67 -6.19 16.39
CA ALA A 236 -16.86 -5.45 16.82
C ALA A 236 -18.16 -6.18 16.39
N ILE A 237 -18.22 -6.68 15.15
CA ILE A 237 -19.33 -7.51 14.65
C ILE A 237 -19.51 -8.76 15.51
N ALA A 238 -18.40 -9.41 15.88
CA ALA A 238 -18.40 -10.60 16.73
C ALA A 238 -18.76 -10.31 18.21
N GLY A 239 -19.07 -9.06 18.57
CA GLY A 239 -19.48 -8.69 19.92
C GLY A 239 -18.37 -8.64 20.96
N MET A 240 -17.12 -8.50 20.53
CA MET A 240 -15.96 -8.47 21.45
C MET A 240 -15.83 -7.14 22.20
N GLY A 241 -16.41 -6.03 21.66
CA GLY A 241 -16.30 -4.72 22.26
C GLY A 241 -16.75 -3.60 21.33
N ILE A 242 -16.37 -2.37 21.70
CA ILE A 242 -16.62 -1.15 20.94
C ILE A 242 -15.37 -0.81 20.13
N ALA A 243 -15.47 -0.81 18.80
CA ALA A 243 -14.44 -0.29 17.92
C ALA A 243 -14.44 1.25 17.97
N LEU A 244 -13.29 1.86 18.31
CA LEU A 244 -13.24 3.29 18.65
C LEU A 244 -13.15 4.22 17.42
N THR A 245 -12.58 3.77 16.31
CA THR A 245 -12.23 4.63 15.17
C THR A 245 -12.45 3.95 13.82
N THR A 246 -13.63 3.37 13.61
CA THR A 246 -13.95 2.68 12.36
C THR A 246 -14.30 3.69 11.27
N PRO A 247 -13.66 3.64 10.08
CA PRO A 247 -14.03 4.45 8.94
C PRO A 247 -15.44 4.13 8.42
N ASP A 248 -16.18 5.14 8.00
CA ASP A 248 -17.56 4.96 7.52
C ASP A 248 -17.63 4.09 6.27
N TYR A 249 -16.68 4.24 5.34
CA TYR A 249 -16.65 3.42 4.13
C TYR A 249 -16.51 1.92 4.42
N LEU A 250 -15.87 1.56 5.55
CA LEU A 250 -15.68 0.17 5.96
C LEU A 250 -16.92 -0.40 6.67
N CYS A 251 -17.53 0.37 7.60
CA CYS A 251 -18.60 -0.15 8.45
C CYS A 251 -20.03 0.13 7.93
N ARG A 252 -20.20 0.90 6.86
CA ARG A 252 -21.52 1.31 6.35
C ARG A 252 -22.41 0.13 6.04
N ARG A 253 -21.91 -0.86 5.28
CA ARG A 253 -22.66 -2.06 4.92
C ARG A 253 -23.07 -2.90 6.13
N ASP A 254 -22.21 -2.94 7.16
CA ASP A 254 -22.50 -3.67 8.39
C ASP A 254 -23.57 -2.98 9.22
N ILE A 255 -23.59 -1.64 9.21
CA ILE A 255 -24.64 -0.84 9.87
C ILE A 255 -25.97 -0.98 9.13
N GLU A 256 -25.98 -0.87 7.80
CA GLU A 256 -27.18 -1.06 6.96
C GLU A 256 -27.74 -2.48 7.09
N ALA A 257 -26.90 -3.48 7.25
CA ALA A 257 -27.30 -4.87 7.48
C ALA A 257 -27.64 -5.21 8.96
N GLY A 258 -27.60 -4.22 9.86
CA GLY A 258 -27.90 -4.41 11.28
C GLY A 258 -26.86 -5.21 12.07
N ARG A 259 -25.66 -5.48 11.50
CA ARG A 259 -24.56 -6.18 12.19
C ARG A 259 -23.83 -5.27 13.18
N LEU A 260 -23.81 -3.97 12.88
CA LEU A 260 -23.23 -2.94 13.74
C LEU A 260 -24.21 -1.81 14.00
N VAL A 261 -24.06 -1.16 15.15
CA VAL A 261 -24.74 0.09 15.49
C VAL A 261 -23.70 1.16 15.83
N ARG A 262 -24.06 2.44 15.61
CA ARG A 262 -23.24 3.56 16.04
C ARG A 262 -23.30 3.73 17.54
N VAL A 263 -22.12 3.86 18.14
CA VAL A 263 -21.96 4.17 19.55
C VAL A 263 -21.61 5.65 19.68
N LEU A 264 -22.28 6.38 20.57
CA LEU A 264 -22.16 7.83 20.73
C LEU A 264 -22.34 8.57 19.39
N PRO A 265 -23.53 8.46 18.75
CA PRO A 265 -23.73 8.93 17.37
C PRO A 265 -23.46 10.42 17.21
N VAL A 266 -22.96 10.76 16.04
CA VAL A 266 -22.62 12.13 15.62
C VAL A 266 -23.80 13.07 15.77
N GLY A 267 -23.70 14.05 16.66
CA GLY A 267 -24.75 15.04 16.94
C GLY A 267 -24.53 15.74 18.29
N ARG A 268 -24.21 14.96 19.31
CA ARG A 268 -23.84 15.49 20.63
C ARG A 268 -22.34 15.40 20.90
N PHE A 269 -21.66 14.38 20.33
CA PHE A 269 -20.23 14.15 20.47
C PHE A 269 -19.62 13.87 19.11
N ARG A 270 -18.66 14.67 18.70
CA ARG A 270 -17.79 14.34 17.56
C ARG A 270 -16.46 13.88 18.14
N THR A 271 -16.07 12.63 17.88
CA THR A 271 -14.67 12.27 18.02
C THR A 271 -13.88 13.20 17.12
N ILE A 272 -12.78 13.81 17.58
CA ILE A 272 -11.98 14.74 16.73
C ILE A 272 -11.52 14.07 15.47
N TRP A 273 -11.42 12.76 15.50
CA TRP A 273 -11.16 11.88 14.35
C TRP A 273 -12.42 11.54 13.54
N SER A 274 -13.62 11.91 13.98
CA SER A 274 -14.82 11.88 13.14
C SER A 274 -14.94 13.07 12.20
N THR A 275 -14.05 14.04 12.34
CA THR A 275 -13.88 15.08 11.32
C THR A 275 -13.08 14.46 10.18
N LEU A 276 -13.75 14.32 9.07
CA LEU A 276 -13.23 14.17 7.71
C LEU A 276 -11.73 13.87 7.69
N SER A 277 -11.37 12.59 7.65
CA SER A 277 -10.00 12.21 7.31
C SER A 277 -9.81 12.50 5.82
N TRP A 278 -8.74 13.15 5.48
CA TRP A 278 -8.38 13.44 4.12
C TRP A 278 -7.93 12.16 3.42
N LEU A 279 -8.35 11.99 2.19
CA LEU A 279 -7.78 11.07 1.25
C LEU A 279 -7.04 11.94 0.21
N GLY A 280 -5.75 11.82 0.15
CA GLY A 280 -4.91 12.59 -0.77
C GLY A 280 -4.10 11.68 -1.67
N ILE A 281 -3.77 12.18 -2.84
CA ILE A 281 -2.82 11.58 -3.77
C ILE A 281 -1.52 12.37 -3.68
N VAL A 282 -0.42 11.66 -3.50
CA VAL A 282 0.93 12.19 -3.71
C VAL A 282 1.40 11.63 -5.04
N THR A 283 1.52 12.51 -6.03
CA THR A 283 2.10 12.21 -7.34
C THR A 283 3.48 12.86 -7.43
N GLY A 284 4.36 12.31 -8.28
CA GLY A 284 5.66 12.93 -8.51
C GLY A 284 6.71 12.60 -7.46
N LEU A 285 6.62 11.40 -6.85
CA LEU A 285 7.70 10.83 -6.04
C LEU A 285 8.94 10.45 -6.87
N ILE A 286 8.90 10.73 -8.18
CA ILE A 286 10.00 10.56 -9.12
C ILE A 286 10.58 11.95 -9.38
N ALA A 287 11.61 12.31 -8.66
CA ALA A 287 12.55 13.38 -9.01
C ALA A 287 13.96 12.82 -8.90
#